data_473ea1ce05c629b6684f7f46c379da76
#
_entry.id   473ea1ce05c629b6684f7f46c379da76
#
_cell.length_a   1.000
_cell.length_b   1.000
_cell.length_c   1.000
_cell.angle_alpha   90.00
_cell.angle_beta   90.00
_cell.angle_gamma   90.00
#
_symmetry.space_group_name_H-M   'P 1'
#
loop_
_entity.id
_entity.type
_entity.pdbx_description
1 polymer ?
#
loop_
_entity_poly.entity_id
_entity_poly.type
_entity_poly.pdbx_seq_one_letter_code
_entity_poly.pdbx_strand_id
1 'polypeptide(L)'
;MPETINANEFLEELDHTHIVLFHDGNDETKKTEYNFIKKGLETGQHCFYTTQKPQKILDEMKEFGINTENNERLHIVEIPETFEDYSKMILDKVETLPEEAKIRVISTHYFDFNTEEKTDRMAEIEQCVDDGFAKINGNFLCSFEVSQIDQNLRDRFLNQLLESHKAIIFQTKAKGTEVFTTP
;
A
#
# COMPACT_ATOMS: atom_id res chain seq x y z
N MET A 1 11.95 0.47 -25.36
CA MET A 1 10.83 1.11 -24.65
C MET A 1 10.52 0.17 -23.50
N PRO A 2 10.33 0.64 -22.28
CA PRO A 2 9.88 -0.24 -21.20
C PRO A 2 8.54 -0.87 -21.63
N GLU A 3 8.38 -2.16 -21.42
CA GLU A 3 7.10 -2.84 -21.64
C GLU A 3 6.09 -2.25 -20.67
N THR A 4 4.96 -1.80 -21.20
CA THR A 4 3.85 -1.34 -20.34
C THR A 4 3.17 -2.58 -19.77
N ILE A 5 3.51 -2.94 -18.57
CA ILE A 5 2.88 -4.05 -17.86
C ILE A 5 1.52 -3.56 -17.33
N ASN A 6 0.48 -4.34 -17.49
CA ASN A 6 -0.81 -4.04 -16.87
C ASN A 6 -0.67 -4.15 -15.34
N ALA A 7 -1.02 -3.09 -14.61
CA ALA A 7 -0.86 -3.09 -13.16
C ALA A 7 -1.60 -4.24 -12.46
N ASN A 8 -2.78 -4.62 -12.94
CA ASN A 8 -3.52 -5.74 -12.34
C ASN A 8 -2.78 -7.06 -12.57
N GLU A 9 -2.27 -7.30 -13.79
CA GLU A 9 -1.46 -8.50 -14.09
C GLU A 9 -0.20 -8.51 -13.23
N PHE A 10 0.50 -7.37 -13.13
CA PHE A 10 1.66 -7.24 -12.26
C PHE A 10 1.33 -7.55 -10.79
N LEU A 11 0.21 -7.00 -10.26
CA LEU A 11 -0.21 -7.23 -8.88
C LEU A 11 -0.69 -8.67 -8.61
N GLU A 12 -1.08 -9.41 -9.65
CA GLU A 12 -1.46 -10.82 -9.53
C GLU A 12 -0.26 -11.75 -9.37
N GLU A 13 0.85 -11.44 -10.04
CA GLU A 13 2.07 -12.27 -10.10
C GLU A 13 3.09 -11.96 -8.99
N LEU A 14 2.75 -11.08 -8.07
CA LEU A 14 3.66 -10.65 -7.00
C LEU A 14 4.08 -11.80 -6.08
N ASP A 15 5.38 -11.88 -5.87
CA ASP A 15 5.99 -12.74 -4.86
C ASP A 15 6.97 -11.92 -4.02
N HIS A 16 6.67 -11.77 -2.74
CA HIS A 16 7.49 -11.09 -1.74
C HIS A 16 8.01 -9.73 -2.22
N THR A 17 7.08 -8.80 -2.53
CA THR A 17 7.43 -7.51 -3.13
C THR A 17 6.88 -6.34 -2.32
N HIS A 18 7.74 -5.36 -2.02
CA HIS A 18 7.37 -4.06 -1.46
C HIS A 18 7.22 -3.05 -2.59
N ILE A 19 6.04 -2.44 -2.70
CA ILE A 19 5.62 -1.63 -3.85
C ILE A 19 5.11 -0.29 -3.37
N VAL A 20 5.39 0.76 -4.12
CA VAL A 20 4.74 2.05 -3.94
C VAL A 20 3.76 2.33 -5.09
N LEU A 21 2.56 2.79 -4.75
CA LEU A 21 1.54 3.28 -5.67
C LEU A 21 1.36 4.79 -5.48
N PHE A 22 1.73 5.54 -6.50
CA PHE A 22 1.42 6.98 -6.59
C PHE A 22 0.18 7.21 -7.43
N HIS A 23 -0.77 7.99 -6.93
CA HIS A 23 -2.04 8.21 -7.60
C HIS A 23 -2.54 9.65 -7.46
N ASP A 24 -3.52 10.02 -8.27
CA ASP A 24 -4.18 11.33 -8.28
C ASP A 24 -5.54 11.33 -7.52
N GLY A 25 -5.79 10.32 -6.69
CA GLY A 25 -7.00 10.22 -5.86
C GLY A 25 -8.27 9.85 -6.62
N ASN A 26 -8.15 9.26 -7.81
CA ASN A 26 -9.31 8.87 -8.60
C ASN A 26 -9.88 7.48 -8.22
N ASP A 27 -11.09 7.17 -8.75
CA ASP A 27 -11.77 5.89 -8.46
C ASP A 27 -11.01 4.65 -8.96
N GLU A 28 -10.19 4.78 -10.01
CA GLU A 28 -9.38 3.67 -10.54
C GLU A 28 -8.32 3.23 -9.54
N THR A 29 -7.79 4.16 -8.73
CA THR A 29 -6.86 3.83 -7.64
C THR A 29 -7.50 2.88 -6.65
N LYS A 30 -8.73 3.18 -6.22
CA LYS A 30 -9.46 2.32 -5.29
C LYS A 30 -9.71 0.94 -5.88
N LYS A 31 -10.01 0.85 -7.17
CA LYS A 31 -10.14 -0.44 -7.86
C LYS A 31 -8.84 -1.24 -7.83
N THR A 32 -7.69 -0.59 -8.04
CA THR A 32 -6.37 -1.23 -7.97
C THR A 32 -6.10 -1.77 -6.57
N GLU A 33 -6.33 -0.96 -5.53
CA GLU A 33 -6.20 -1.37 -4.14
C GLU A 33 -7.12 -2.55 -3.80
N TYR A 34 -8.39 -2.47 -4.19
CA TYR A 34 -9.37 -3.53 -3.90
C TYR A 34 -9.10 -4.81 -4.68
N ASN A 35 -8.61 -4.73 -5.92
CA ASN A 35 -8.16 -5.91 -6.67
C ASN A 35 -6.99 -6.61 -5.97
N PHE A 36 -6.03 -5.84 -5.46
CA PHE A 36 -4.90 -6.39 -4.70
C PHE A 36 -5.37 -7.15 -3.45
N ILE A 37 -6.32 -6.59 -2.68
CA ILE A 37 -6.94 -7.26 -1.53
C ILE A 37 -7.75 -8.48 -1.95
N LYS A 38 -8.64 -8.33 -2.95
CA LYS A 38 -9.50 -9.40 -3.45
C LYS A 38 -8.70 -10.63 -3.88
N LYS A 39 -7.64 -10.41 -4.66
CA LYS A 39 -6.74 -11.49 -5.11
C LYS A 39 -6.07 -12.19 -3.93
N GLY A 40 -5.63 -11.45 -2.91
CA GLY A 40 -5.07 -12.04 -1.70
C GLY A 40 -6.08 -12.94 -0.99
N LEU A 41 -7.30 -12.48 -0.78
CA LEU A 41 -8.36 -13.25 -0.14
C LEU A 41 -8.74 -14.50 -0.94
N GLU A 42 -8.87 -14.40 -2.27
CA GLU A 42 -9.15 -15.52 -3.16
C GLU A 42 -8.08 -16.60 -3.13
N THR A 43 -6.83 -16.21 -2.89
CA THR A 43 -5.68 -17.14 -2.76
C THR A 43 -5.40 -17.56 -1.31
N GLY A 44 -6.30 -17.23 -0.37
CA GLY A 44 -6.24 -17.65 1.03
C GLY A 44 -5.25 -16.88 1.88
N GLN A 45 -4.80 -15.71 1.44
CA GLN A 45 -3.87 -14.86 2.18
C GLN A 45 -4.62 -14.00 3.22
N HIS A 46 -3.94 -13.61 4.29
CA HIS A 46 -4.42 -12.57 5.20
C HIS A 46 -4.17 -11.19 4.58
N CYS A 47 -5.22 -10.40 4.49
CA CYS A 47 -5.16 -9.09 3.85
C CYS A 47 -5.42 -7.98 4.86
N PHE A 48 -4.50 -7.04 4.94
CA PHE A 48 -4.56 -5.87 5.81
C PHE A 48 -4.78 -4.62 4.96
N TYR A 49 -5.71 -3.80 5.38
CA TYR A 49 -5.95 -2.50 4.77
C TYR A 49 -5.96 -1.43 5.86
N THR A 50 -5.02 -0.50 5.82
CA THR A 50 -4.95 0.59 6.79
C THR A 50 -5.77 1.79 6.34
N THR A 51 -6.51 2.42 7.23
CA THR A 51 -7.37 3.56 6.90
C THR A 51 -7.76 4.37 8.15
N GLN A 52 -8.03 5.65 7.97
CA GLN A 52 -8.70 6.49 8.98
C GLN A 52 -10.23 6.37 8.94
N LYS A 53 -10.80 5.62 7.98
CA LYS A 53 -12.24 5.52 7.76
C LYS A 53 -12.67 4.05 7.58
N PRO A 54 -12.53 3.20 8.62
CA PRO A 54 -12.74 1.76 8.53
C PRO A 54 -14.10 1.39 7.94
N GLN A 55 -15.18 1.99 8.44
CA GLN A 55 -16.52 1.65 7.99
C GLN A 55 -16.75 2.00 6.51
N LYS A 56 -16.26 3.16 6.08
CA LYS A 56 -16.36 3.58 4.67
C LYS A 56 -15.66 2.58 3.75
N ILE A 57 -14.45 2.14 4.12
CA ILE A 57 -13.69 1.17 3.32
C ILE A 57 -14.39 -0.19 3.25
N LEU A 58 -14.96 -0.66 4.36
CA LEU A 58 -15.73 -1.90 4.37
C LEU A 58 -16.94 -1.83 3.43
N ASP A 59 -17.67 -0.71 3.45
CA ASP A 59 -18.83 -0.50 2.58
C ASP A 59 -18.42 -0.46 1.09
N GLU A 60 -17.36 0.27 0.76
CA GLU A 60 -16.81 0.34 -0.60
C GLU A 60 -16.28 -1.03 -1.08
N MET A 61 -15.59 -1.78 -0.24
CA MET A 61 -15.12 -3.15 -0.56
C MET A 61 -16.30 -4.09 -0.82
N LYS A 62 -17.37 -3.97 -0.04
CA LYS A 62 -18.60 -4.76 -0.24
C LYS A 62 -19.26 -4.44 -1.59
N GLU A 63 -19.36 -3.16 -1.94
CA GLU A 63 -19.85 -2.71 -3.25
C GLU A 63 -18.96 -3.20 -4.40
N PHE A 64 -17.66 -3.30 -4.18
CA PHE A 64 -16.70 -3.84 -5.13
C PHE A 64 -16.79 -5.38 -5.29
N GLY A 65 -17.56 -6.06 -4.43
CA GLY A 65 -17.76 -7.50 -4.45
C GLY A 65 -16.73 -8.30 -3.64
N ILE A 66 -16.12 -7.67 -2.63
CA ILE A 66 -15.30 -8.36 -1.62
C ILE A 66 -16.22 -8.79 -0.48
N ASN A 67 -16.11 -10.06 -0.06
CA ASN A 67 -16.81 -10.53 1.13
C ASN A 67 -16.14 -9.94 2.38
N THR A 68 -16.82 -8.99 3.02
CA THR A 68 -16.36 -8.30 4.23
C THR A 68 -16.97 -8.87 5.50
N GLU A 69 -18.03 -9.69 5.40
CA GLU A 69 -18.75 -10.23 6.55
C GLU A 69 -18.10 -11.54 7.03
N ASN A 70 -17.74 -11.58 8.31
CA ASN A 70 -17.14 -12.76 8.95
C ASN A 70 -15.89 -13.31 8.21
N ASN A 71 -15.14 -12.45 7.55
CA ASN A 71 -13.93 -12.83 6.85
C ASN A 71 -12.72 -12.71 7.78
N GLU A 72 -12.33 -13.82 8.39
CA GLU A 72 -11.20 -13.89 9.34
C GLU A 72 -9.84 -13.52 8.71
N ARG A 73 -9.76 -13.45 7.38
CA ARG A 73 -8.55 -13.08 6.65
C ARG A 73 -8.52 -11.62 6.20
N LEU A 74 -9.62 -10.88 6.38
CA LEU A 74 -9.67 -9.44 6.07
C LEU A 74 -9.52 -8.63 7.35
N HIS A 75 -8.48 -7.84 7.43
CA HIS A 75 -8.14 -7.01 8.58
C HIS A 75 -8.17 -5.54 8.18
N ILE A 76 -9.18 -4.80 8.64
CA ILE A 76 -9.19 -3.34 8.48
C ILE A 76 -8.55 -2.73 9.72
N VAL A 77 -7.46 -1.99 9.50
CA VAL A 77 -6.64 -1.41 10.57
C VAL A 77 -6.85 0.08 10.59
N GLU A 78 -7.45 0.58 11.64
CA GLU A 78 -7.58 2.02 11.83
C GLU A 78 -6.24 2.62 12.22
N ILE A 79 -5.79 3.61 11.42
CA ILE A 79 -4.53 4.31 11.69
C ILE A 79 -4.79 5.55 12.56
N PRO A 80 -3.90 5.84 13.52
CA PRO A 80 -4.01 7.03 14.35
C PRO A 80 -3.76 8.30 13.53
N GLU A 81 -4.18 9.45 14.06
CA GLU A 81 -3.93 10.75 13.45
C GLU A 81 -2.45 11.16 13.49
N THR A 82 -1.63 10.46 14.26
CA THR A 82 -0.21 10.75 14.47
C THR A 82 0.68 9.66 13.87
N PHE A 83 1.90 10.04 13.47
CA PHE A 83 2.89 9.12 12.91
C PHE A 83 3.50 8.13 13.92
N GLU A 84 3.38 8.44 15.20
CA GLU A 84 3.92 7.61 16.27
C GLU A 84 3.20 6.26 16.27
N ASP A 85 3.91 5.18 16.25
CA ASP A 85 3.40 3.78 16.25
C ASP A 85 2.82 3.25 14.94
N TYR A 86 2.83 4.02 13.82
CA TYR A 86 2.22 3.57 12.56
C TYR A 86 2.79 2.22 12.04
N SER A 87 4.10 2.11 11.93
CA SER A 87 4.75 0.88 11.45
C SER A 87 4.54 -0.30 12.39
N LYS A 88 4.53 -0.04 13.70
CA LYS A 88 4.33 -1.07 14.72
C LYS A 88 2.93 -1.68 14.68
N MET A 89 1.91 -0.89 14.38
CA MET A 89 0.51 -1.36 14.38
C MET A 89 0.27 -2.55 13.44
N ILE A 90 0.88 -2.55 12.27
CA ILE A 90 0.73 -3.65 11.30
C ILE A 90 1.57 -4.83 11.76
N LEU A 91 2.82 -4.60 12.14
CA LEU A 91 3.73 -5.66 12.58
C LEU A 91 3.17 -6.42 13.79
N ASP A 92 2.65 -5.72 14.80
CA ASP A 92 2.03 -6.34 15.98
C ASP A 92 0.86 -7.27 15.59
N LYS A 93 0.08 -6.92 14.56
CA LYS A 93 -1.01 -7.78 14.08
C LYS A 93 -0.49 -8.96 13.27
N VAL A 94 0.50 -8.74 12.42
CA VAL A 94 1.13 -9.80 11.62
C VAL A 94 1.78 -10.84 12.51
N GLU A 95 2.43 -10.44 13.60
CA GLU A 95 3.04 -11.34 14.59
C GLU A 95 2.03 -12.26 15.29
N THR A 96 0.74 -11.94 15.26
CA THR A 96 -0.32 -12.82 15.80
C THR A 96 -0.73 -13.94 14.86
N LEU A 97 -0.30 -13.90 13.60
CA LEU A 97 -0.61 -14.91 12.60
C LEU A 97 0.37 -16.09 12.65
N PRO A 98 -0.01 -17.27 12.12
CA PRO A 98 0.92 -18.35 11.91
C PRO A 98 2.13 -17.94 11.07
N GLU A 99 3.32 -18.43 11.38
CA GLU A 99 4.58 -18.08 10.69
C GLU A 99 4.52 -18.32 9.16
N GLU A 100 3.79 -19.37 8.75
CA GLU A 100 3.59 -19.72 7.34
C GLU A 100 2.49 -18.90 6.64
N ALA A 101 1.78 -18.03 7.35
CA ALA A 101 0.68 -17.24 6.78
C ALA A 101 1.22 -16.31 5.69
N LYS A 102 0.62 -16.41 4.49
CA LYS A 102 0.86 -15.43 3.44
C LYS A 102 0.01 -14.20 3.67
N ILE A 103 0.59 -13.02 3.45
CA ILE A 103 -0.07 -11.76 3.72
C ILE A 103 -0.01 -10.79 2.55
N ARG A 104 -1.01 -9.92 2.47
CA ARG A 104 -1.00 -8.69 1.66
C ARG A 104 -1.34 -7.52 2.54
N VAL A 105 -0.56 -6.46 2.45
CA VAL A 105 -0.79 -5.23 3.21
C VAL A 105 -0.97 -4.08 2.24
N ILE A 106 -2.01 -3.28 2.45
CA ILE A 106 -2.12 -1.93 1.89
C ILE A 106 -1.95 -0.95 3.01
N SER A 107 -0.94 -0.11 2.87
CA SER A 107 -0.70 1.06 3.72
C SER A 107 -1.17 2.30 2.98
N THR A 108 -2.26 2.91 3.44
CA THR A 108 -2.74 4.17 2.88
C THR A 108 -2.29 5.33 3.74
N HIS A 109 -1.88 6.41 3.10
CA HIS A 109 -1.34 7.58 3.77
C HIS A 109 -2.26 8.78 3.54
N TYR A 110 -2.78 9.35 4.63
CA TYR A 110 -3.71 10.48 4.64
C TYR A 110 -3.08 11.76 5.20
N PHE A 111 -1.76 11.79 5.25
CA PHE A 111 -1.02 12.93 5.80
C PHE A 111 -0.61 13.89 4.68
N ASP A 112 -0.64 15.19 4.99
CA ASP A 112 -0.04 16.19 4.13
C ASP A 112 1.48 16.19 4.29
N PHE A 113 2.18 15.82 3.21
CA PHE A 113 3.65 15.86 3.13
C PHE A 113 4.08 17.24 2.62
N ASN A 114 3.82 18.27 3.42
CA ASN A 114 4.01 19.67 3.07
C ASN A 114 5.22 20.34 3.74
N THR A 115 6.01 19.58 4.49
CA THR A 115 7.27 20.02 5.10
C THR A 115 8.35 18.95 4.92
N GLU A 116 9.63 19.37 4.92
CA GLU A 116 10.75 18.42 4.87
C GLU A 116 10.72 17.44 6.04
N GLU A 117 10.40 17.91 7.25
CA GLU A 117 10.30 17.06 8.44
C GLU A 117 9.29 15.91 8.27
N LYS A 118 8.11 16.20 7.70
CA LYS A 118 7.08 15.18 7.47
C LYS A 118 7.49 14.18 6.38
N THR A 119 8.12 14.66 5.30
CA THR A 119 8.62 13.78 4.24
C THR A 119 9.75 12.90 4.72
N ASP A 120 10.70 13.45 5.48
CA ASP A 120 11.79 12.68 6.08
C ASP A 120 11.28 11.66 7.08
N ARG A 121 10.32 12.05 7.92
CA ARG A 121 9.71 11.12 8.88
C ARG A 121 8.98 9.97 8.18
N MET A 122 8.29 10.24 7.08
CA MET A 122 7.65 9.17 6.30
C MET A 122 8.67 8.25 5.66
N ALA A 123 9.76 8.80 5.11
CA ALA A 123 10.84 7.99 4.55
C ALA A 123 11.51 7.10 5.62
N GLU A 124 11.69 7.59 6.85
CA GLU A 124 12.14 6.76 7.97
C GLU A 124 11.17 5.62 8.29
N ILE A 125 9.87 5.87 8.25
CA ILE A 125 8.84 4.84 8.47
C ILE A 125 8.89 3.78 7.36
N GLU A 126 8.97 4.20 6.10
CA GLU A 126 9.08 3.29 4.96
C GLU A 126 10.36 2.45 5.04
N GLN A 127 11.46 3.03 5.48
CA GLN A 127 12.70 2.27 5.72
C GLN A 127 12.52 1.24 6.85
N CYS A 128 11.84 1.59 7.93
CA CYS A 128 11.52 0.64 9.00
C CYS A 128 10.61 -0.50 8.50
N VAL A 129 9.66 -0.18 7.61
CA VAL A 129 8.81 -1.20 6.97
C VAL A 129 9.65 -2.12 6.10
N ASP A 130 10.56 -1.57 5.29
CA ASP A 130 11.44 -2.36 4.43
C ASP A 130 12.36 -3.28 5.23
N ASP A 131 12.98 -2.78 6.30
CA ASP A 131 13.81 -3.56 7.22
C ASP A 131 13.02 -4.71 7.88
N GLY A 132 11.74 -4.49 8.18
CA GLY A 132 10.81 -5.50 8.71
C GLY A 132 10.29 -6.45 7.65
N PHE A 133 10.21 -6.01 6.40
CA PHE A 133 9.59 -6.72 5.29
C PHE A 133 10.25 -8.07 4.99
N ALA A 134 11.56 -8.18 5.18
CA ALA A 134 12.30 -9.44 5.03
C ALA A 134 11.77 -10.58 5.91
N LYS A 135 11.05 -10.25 6.99
CA LYS A 135 10.44 -11.21 7.94
C LYS A 135 8.99 -11.54 7.61
N ILE A 136 8.42 -10.84 6.63
CA ILE A 136 7.00 -10.96 6.26
C ILE A 136 6.89 -11.88 5.04
N ASN A 137 6.06 -12.93 5.14
CA ASN A 137 5.78 -13.81 4.01
C ASN A 137 4.64 -13.22 3.17
N GLY A 138 4.95 -12.23 2.32
CA GLY A 138 3.88 -11.61 1.52
C GLY A 138 4.27 -10.37 0.75
N ASN A 139 3.26 -9.55 0.42
CA ASN A 139 3.40 -8.35 -0.40
C ASN A 139 2.91 -7.12 0.34
N PHE A 140 3.59 -6.00 0.16
CA PHE A 140 3.26 -4.73 0.78
C PHE A 140 3.08 -3.66 -0.29
N LEU A 141 1.95 -2.93 -0.26
CA LEU A 141 1.62 -1.83 -1.16
C LEU A 141 1.44 -0.55 -0.36
N CYS A 142 2.38 0.39 -0.50
CA CYS A 142 2.28 1.74 0.07
C CYS A 142 1.60 2.67 -0.93
N SER A 143 0.46 3.25 -0.57
CA SER A 143 -0.38 4.06 -1.46
C SER A 143 -0.33 5.55 -1.06
N PHE A 144 0.14 6.41 -1.98
CA PHE A 144 0.32 7.84 -1.78
C PHE A 144 -0.45 8.67 -2.80
N GLU A 145 -1.26 9.60 -2.32
CA GLU A 145 -1.89 10.59 -3.18
C GLU A 145 -0.91 11.73 -3.48
N VAL A 146 -0.58 11.90 -4.78
CA VAL A 146 0.42 12.89 -5.23
C VAL A 146 0.04 14.32 -4.85
N SER A 147 -1.25 14.64 -4.74
CA SER A 147 -1.73 15.97 -4.34
C SER A 147 -1.37 16.32 -2.89
N GLN A 148 -1.13 15.33 -2.04
CA GLN A 148 -0.74 15.51 -0.63
C GLN A 148 0.75 15.81 -0.46
N ILE A 149 1.55 15.66 -1.51
CA ILE A 149 2.99 15.91 -1.49
C ILE A 149 3.26 17.31 -2.05
N ASP A 150 3.91 18.17 -1.26
CA ASP A 150 4.32 19.50 -1.74
C ASP A 150 5.18 19.39 -3.00
N GLN A 151 4.89 20.20 -4.00
CA GLN A 151 5.54 20.12 -5.30
C GLN A 151 7.07 20.28 -5.23
N ASN A 152 7.57 21.09 -4.30
CA ASN A 152 9.00 21.32 -4.13
C ASN A 152 9.71 20.16 -3.42
N LEU A 153 8.97 19.29 -2.74
CA LEU A 153 9.49 18.14 -2.00
C LEU A 153 9.33 16.81 -2.77
N ARG A 154 8.60 16.81 -3.88
CA ARG A 154 8.28 15.58 -4.64
C ARG A 154 9.51 14.81 -5.07
N ASP A 155 10.45 15.45 -5.71
CA ASP A 155 11.64 14.78 -6.24
C ASP A 155 12.46 14.14 -5.11
N ARG A 156 12.59 14.85 -3.98
CA ARG A 156 13.26 14.34 -2.79
C ARG A 156 12.53 13.12 -2.22
N PHE A 157 11.23 13.23 -2.03
CA PHE A 157 10.40 12.17 -1.45
C PHE A 157 10.36 10.93 -2.35
N LEU A 158 10.20 11.12 -3.67
CA LEU A 158 10.26 10.03 -4.63
C LEU A 158 11.59 9.29 -4.58
N ASN A 159 12.71 10.02 -4.52
CA ASN A 159 14.03 9.40 -4.45
C ASN A 159 14.21 8.58 -3.16
N GLN A 160 13.73 9.09 -2.02
CA GLN A 160 13.78 8.37 -0.75
C GLN A 160 12.97 7.06 -0.80
N LEU A 161 11.76 7.09 -1.39
CA LEU A 161 10.92 5.90 -1.50
C LEU A 161 11.46 4.88 -2.51
N LEU A 162 12.16 5.34 -3.56
CA LEU A 162 12.81 4.44 -4.53
C LEU A 162 13.88 3.55 -3.91
N GLU A 163 14.50 3.98 -2.83
CA GLU A 163 15.54 3.20 -2.14
C GLU A 163 14.97 2.01 -1.38
N SER A 164 13.71 2.09 -0.93
CA SER A 164 13.04 1.05 -0.12
C SER A 164 12.03 0.18 -0.89
N HIS A 165 11.72 0.50 -2.16
CA HIS A 165 10.70 -0.19 -2.92
C HIS A 165 11.25 -0.86 -4.18
N LYS A 166 10.83 -2.10 -4.44
CA LYS A 166 11.23 -2.87 -5.62
C LYS A 166 10.43 -2.55 -6.88
N ALA A 167 9.26 -1.93 -6.72
CA ALA A 167 8.44 -1.52 -7.84
C ALA A 167 7.65 -0.25 -7.52
N ILE A 168 7.39 0.53 -8.55
CA ILE A 168 6.60 1.75 -8.48
C ILE A 168 5.46 1.64 -9.49
N ILE A 169 4.26 1.96 -9.03
CA ILE A 169 3.09 2.11 -9.87
C ILE A 169 2.69 3.58 -9.87
N PHE A 170 2.61 4.18 -11.05
CA PHE A 170 1.98 5.49 -11.22
C PHE A 170 0.61 5.29 -11.85
N GLN A 171 -0.41 5.78 -11.18
CA GLN A 171 -1.77 5.71 -11.68
C GLN A 171 -2.42 7.09 -11.71
N THR A 172 -2.64 7.62 -12.90
CA THR A 172 -3.25 8.92 -13.10
C THR A 172 -4.37 8.86 -14.14
N LYS A 173 -5.38 9.70 -13.96
CA LYS A 173 -6.48 9.82 -14.91
C LYS A 173 -6.02 10.21 -16.32
N ALA A 174 -4.95 10.99 -16.40
CA ALA A 174 -4.45 11.53 -17.69
C ALA A 174 -3.64 10.52 -18.50
N LYS A 175 -2.90 9.61 -17.83
CA LYS A 175 -1.95 8.70 -18.48
C LYS A 175 -2.26 7.21 -18.28
N GLY A 176 -3.28 6.91 -17.46
CA GLY A 176 -3.55 5.53 -17.07
C GLY A 176 -2.55 5.02 -16.02
N THR A 177 -2.17 3.76 -16.12
CA THR A 177 -1.28 3.10 -15.16
C THR A 177 0.03 2.72 -15.80
N GLU A 178 1.13 3.10 -15.17
CA GLU A 178 2.50 2.76 -15.57
C GLU A 178 3.19 2.03 -14.41
N VAL A 179 3.89 0.94 -14.71
CA VAL A 179 4.62 0.12 -13.73
C VAL A 179 6.10 0.18 -14.03
N PHE A 180 6.91 0.47 -13.02
CA PHE A 180 8.37 0.48 -13.08
C PHE A 180 8.92 -0.47 -12.03
N THR A 181 9.81 -1.36 -12.43
CA THR A 181 10.56 -2.22 -11.50
C THR A 181 11.97 -1.67 -11.32
N THR A 182 12.44 -1.62 -10.09
CA THR A 182 13.86 -1.35 -9.81
C THR A 182 14.69 -2.60 -10.09
N PRO A 183 15.91 -2.46 -10.59
CA PRO A 183 16.79 -3.59 -10.89
C PRO A 183 17.13 -4.44 -9.67
#